data_7723cea7a3216d2ffe74f8d5a86531c2
#
_entry.id   7723cea7a3216d2ffe74f8d5a86531c2
#
_cell.length_a   1.000
_cell.length_b   1.000
_cell.length_c   1.000
_cell.angle_alpha   90.00
_cell.angle_beta   90.00
_cell.angle_gamma   90.00
#
_symmetry.space_group_name_H-M   'P 1'
#
loop_
_entity.id
_entity.type
_entity.pdbx_description
1 polymer ?
#
loop_
_entity_poly.entity_id
_entity_poly.type
_entity_poly.pdbx_seq_one_letter_code
_entity_poly.pdbx_strand_id
1 'polypeptide(L)'
;MCIRDSFITAHHSGAHFNPAITLAFAFQADFPKRRIPAYFVAQLLGAFIAAAAVFFLFESKILQFEELNQITRGEPESVATARMFGEYYSEPVSQVTAFCAEFLGTLLLALVIFGFTAKENKSGPGPMTPVAIGMALTTLICVFAPLTQAGFNPARDLAPRFFSAISGWENLPFTHNGIGWLTVYVVAPCGGALTGAWIGNFLFSRSEE
;
A
#
# COMPACT_ATOMS: atom_id res chain seq x y z
N MET A 1 -0.58 0.41 6.97
CA MET A 1 -0.30 1.47 7.98
C MET A 1 -1.13 1.17 9.21
N CYS A 2 -0.47 0.79 10.29
CA CYS A 2 -1.18 0.44 11.54
C CYS A 2 -1.23 1.66 12.46
N ILE A 3 -2.38 1.92 13.08
CA ILE A 3 -2.57 3.03 14.03
C ILE A 3 -1.48 3.01 15.11
N ARG A 4 -1.23 1.82 15.70
CA ARG A 4 -0.20 1.61 16.73
C ARG A 4 1.20 2.02 16.23
N ASP A 5 1.57 1.58 15.02
CA ASP A 5 2.91 1.82 14.48
C ASP A 5 3.13 3.32 14.21
N SER A 6 2.08 4.03 13.80
CA SER A 6 2.12 5.48 13.64
C SER A 6 2.36 6.20 14.98
N PHE A 7 1.71 5.80 16.05
CA PHE A 7 1.96 6.37 17.37
C PHE A 7 3.40 6.15 17.87
N ILE A 8 3.97 4.96 17.61
CA ILE A 8 5.31 4.60 18.07
C ILE A 8 6.40 5.31 17.26
N THR A 9 6.22 5.45 15.94
CA THR A 9 7.32 5.81 15.03
C THR A 9 7.20 7.20 14.40
N ALA A 10 6.03 7.87 14.52
CA ALA A 10 5.81 9.15 13.84
C ALA A 10 6.87 10.20 14.17
N HIS A 11 7.29 10.31 15.43
CA HIS A 11 8.30 11.28 15.85
C HIS A 11 9.72 10.95 15.35
N HIS A 12 9.99 9.69 14.97
CA HIS A 12 11.29 9.28 14.44
C HIS A 12 11.34 9.38 12.91
N SER A 13 10.30 8.90 12.22
CA SER A 13 10.30 8.71 10.76
C SER A 13 9.13 9.37 10.02
N GLY A 14 8.24 10.05 10.73
CA GLY A 14 6.98 10.52 10.13
C GLY A 14 6.00 9.39 9.80
N ALA A 15 6.33 8.14 10.11
CA ALA A 15 5.49 6.95 9.93
C ALA A 15 4.89 6.80 8.52
N HIS A 16 5.68 7.07 7.47
CA HIS A 16 5.18 6.99 6.08
C HIS A 16 4.73 5.57 5.71
N PHE A 17 5.56 4.53 6.02
CA PHE A 17 5.33 3.10 5.73
C PHE A 17 4.87 2.77 4.30
N ASN A 18 5.04 3.69 3.37
CA ASN A 18 4.51 3.61 2.03
C ASN A 18 5.37 4.46 1.09
N PRO A 19 5.99 3.87 0.04
CA PRO A 19 6.76 4.61 -0.95
C PRO A 19 5.96 5.72 -1.64
N ALA A 20 4.70 5.49 -1.98
CA ALA A 20 3.84 6.48 -2.61
C ALA A 20 3.62 7.71 -1.71
N ILE A 21 3.37 7.49 -0.42
CA ILE A 21 3.25 8.57 0.58
C ILE A 21 4.60 9.24 0.82
N THR A 22 5.70 8.50 0.82
CA THR A 22 7.06 9.11 0.91
C THR A 22 7.32 10.05 -0.26
N LEU A 23 6.96 9.66 -1.48
CA LEU A 23 7.04 10.55 -2.65
C LEU A 23 6.16 11.78 -2.49
N ALA A 24 4.93 11.61 -2.03
CA ALA A 24 4.02 12.71 -1.81
C ALA A 24 4.61 13.74 -0.83
N PHE A 25 5.15 13.32 0.31
CA PHE A 25 5.84 14.22 1.25
C PHE A 25 7.10 14.85 0.65
N ALA A 26 7.86 14.12 -0.18
CA ALA A 26 9.08 14.62 -0.78
C ALA A 26 8.85 15.69 -1.87
N PHE A 27 7.69 15.67 -2.52
CA PHE A 27 7.37 16.60 -3.61
C PHE A 27 6.35 17.68 -3.23
N GLN A 28 5.56 17.44 -2.18
CA GLN A 28 4.46 18.32 -1.78
C GLN A 28 4.62 18.90 -0.38
N ALA A 29 5.66 18.49 0.38
CA ALA A 29 5.99 19.00 1.71
C ALA A 29 7.52 19.07 1.91
N ASP A 30 7.96 19.41 3.11
CA ASP A 30 9.38 19.66 3.44
C ASP A 30 10.18 18.38 3.73
N PHE A 31 9.83 17.24 3.14
CA PHE A 31 10.61 16.02 3.34
C PHE A 31 11.88 16.02 2.48
N PRO A 32 13.08 15.79 3.07
CA PRO A 32 14.34 15.84 2.35
C PRO A 32 14.44 14.73 1.28
N LYS A 33 14.46 15.12 0.00
CA LYS A 33 14.52 14.17 -1.14
C LYS A 33 15.68 13.19 -1.07
N ARG A 34 16.82 13.58 -0.47
CA ARG A 34 17.99 12.71 -0.25
C ARG A 34 17.69 11.49 0.64
N ARG A 35 16.59 11.51 1.43
CA ARG A 35 16.18 10.41 2.29
C ARG A 35 15.26 9.39 1.58
N ILE A 36 14.74 9.71 0.40
CA ILE A 36 13.83 8.81 -0.36
C ILE A 36 14.42 7.40 -0.51
N PRO A 37 15.68 7.20 -0.98
CA PRO A 37 16.22 5.84 -1.15
C PRO A 37 16.27 5.04 0.15
N ALA A 38 16.68 5.68 1.24
CA ALA A 38 16.75 5.02 2.55
C ALA A 38 15.37 4.58 3.06
N TYR A 39 14.33 5.44 2.85
CA TYR A 39 12.96 5.11 3.20
C TYR A 39 12.42 3.95 2.34
N PHE A 40 12.66 3.95 1.05
CA PHE A 40 12.25 2.88 0.15
C PHE A 40 12.89 1.55 0.55
N VAL A 41 14.21 1.54 0.78
CA VAL A 41 14.93 0.34 1.22
C VAL A 41 14.36 -0.17 2.55
N ALA A 42 14.18 0.70 3.54
CA ALA A 42 13.64 0.30 4.84
C ALA A 42 12.21 -0.25 4.75
N GLN A 43 11.35 0.38 3.92
CA GLN A 43 9.97 -0.04 3.70
C GLN A 43 9.88 -1.38 2.98
N LEU A 44 10.68 -1.57 1.93
CA LEU A 44 10.73 -2.84 1.19
C LEU A 44 11.32 -3.98 2.04
N LEU A 45 12.42 -3.74 2.75
CA LEU A 45 13.01 -4.73 3.65
C LEU A 45 12.05 -5.11 4.78
N GLY A 46 11.41 -4.12 5.41
CA GLY A 46 10.42 -4.37 6.46
C GLY A 46 9.24 -5.19 5.96
N ALA A 47 8.71 -4.88 4.77
CA ALA A 47 7.62 -5.63 4.16
C ALA A 47 8.04 -7.05 3.76
N PHE A 48 9.27 -7.24 3.26
CA PHE A 48 9.82 -8.56 2.96
C PHE A 48 9.96 -9.42 4.21
N ILE A 49 10.54 -8.87 5.27
CA ILE A 49 10.69 -9.59 6.57
C ILE A 49 9.32 -9.94 7.16
N ALA A 50 8.35 -9.04 7.06
CA ALA A 50 6.98 -9.29 7.51
C ALA A 50 6.34 -10.43 6.70
N ALA A 51 6.54 -10.48 5.38
CA ALA A 51 6.05 -11.55 4.53
C ALA A 51 6.66 -12.91 4.93
N ALA A 52 7.98 -12.96 5.18
CA ALA A 52 8.66 -14.15 5.67
C ALA A 52 8.07 -14.59 7.02
N ALA A 53 7.89 -13.67 7.96
CA ALA A 53 7.31 -13.99 9.27
C ALA A 53 5.89 -14.55 9.15
N VAL A 54 5.04 -13.94 8.32
CA VAL A 54 3.66 -14.42 8.05
C VAL A 54 3.72 -15.81 7.40
N PHE A 55 4.58 -16.00 6.41
CA PHE A 55 4.74 -17.31 5.76
C PHE A 55 5.06 -18.40 6.76
N PHE A 56 6.12 -18.25 7.57
CA PHE A 56 6.53 -19.25 8.54
C PHE A 56 5.48 -19.50 9.63
N LEU A 57 4.74 -18.49 10.04
CA LEU A 57 3.65 -18.65 11.02
C LEU A 57 2.44 -19.39 10.47
N PHE A 58 2.14 -19.23 9.19
CA PHE A 58 0.93 -19.77 8.57
C PHE A 58 1.20 -20.87 7.54
N GLU A 59 2.44 -21.29 7.34
CA GLU A 59 2.81 -22.28 6.32
C GLU A 59 1.97 -23.54 6.37
N SER A 60 1.77 -24.11 7.57
CA SER A 60 0.94 -25.31 7.75
C SER A 60 -0.52 -25.10 7.34
N LYS A 61 -1.04 -23.87 7.51
CA LYS A 61 -2.41 -23.53 7.10
C LYS A 61 -2.51 -23.29 5.60
N ILE A 62 -1.47 -22.71 5.01
CA ILE A 62 -1.37 -22.53 3.55
C ILE A 62 -1.32 -23.89 2.88
N LEU A 63 -0.43 -24.80 3.34
CA LEU A 63 -0.32 -26.16 2.82
C LEU A 63 -1.63 -26.94 2.95
N GLN A 64 -2.29 -26.88 4.11
CA GLN A 64 -3.58 -27.51 4.32
C GLN A 64 -4.64 -27.00 3.35
N PHE A 65 -4.69 -25.69 3.11
CA PHE A 65 -5.62 -25.08 2.15
C PHE A 65 -5.32 -25.52 0.73
N GLU A 66 -4.05 -25.54 0.34
CA GLU A 66 -3.58 -25.99 -0.98
C GLU A 66 -3.95 -27.46 -1.23
N GLU A 67 -3.71 -28.34 -0.25
CA GLU A 67 -4.05 -29.75 -0.33
C GLU A 67 -5.56 -29.97 -0.49
N LEU A 68 -6.38 -29.33 0.37
CA LEU A 68 -7.84 -29.44 0.33
C LEU A 68 -8.46 -28.94 -1.00
N ASN A 69 -7.84 -27.96 -1.64
CA ASN A 69 -8.31 -27.36 -2.88
C ASN A 69 -7.55 -27.86 -4.13
N GLN A 70 -6.64 -28.84 -3.97
CA GLN A 70 -5.81 -29.40 -5.03
C GLN A 70 -5.00 -28.33 -5.79
N ILE A 71 -4.48 -27.35 -5.06
CA ILE A 71 -3.67 -26.26 -5.60
C ILE A 71 -2.21 -26.68 -5.60
N THR A 72 -1.54 -26.55 -6.75
CA THR A 72 -0.10 -26.72 -6.89
C THR A 72 0.55 -25.35 -7.00
N ARG A 73 1.52 -25.05 -6.12
CA ARG A 73 2.23 -23.75 -6.19
C ARG A 73 2.95 -23.61 -7.52
N GLY A 74 2.96 -22.39 -8.07
CA GLY A 74 3.49 -22.06 -9.40
C GLY A 74 2.47 -22.19 -10.51
N GLU A 75 1.43 -23.01 -10.33
CA GLU A 75 0.35 -23.13 -11.30
C GLU A 75 -0.71 -22.00 -11.14
N PRO A 76 -1.50 -21.69 -12.18
CA PRO A 76 -2.41 -20.53 -12.19
C PRO A 76 -3.37 -20.44 -11.00
N GLU A 77 -3.90 -21.57 -10.52
CA GLU A 77 -4.81 -21.65 -9.37
C GLU A 77 -4.14 -21.25 -8.05
N SER A 78 -2.81 -21.33 -7.95
CA SER A 78 -2.08 -20.95 -6.75
C SER A 78 -2.08 -19.43 -6.48
N VAL A 79 -2.63 -18.64 -7.40
CA VAL A 79 -2.96 -17.22 -7.11
C VAL A 79 -3.85 -17.10 -5.88
N ALA A 80 -4.68 -18.11 -5.58
CA ALA A 80 -5.52 -18.14 -4.39
C ALA A 80 -4.73 -18.02 -3.08
N THR A 81 -3.51 -18.57 -3.02
CA THR A 81 -2.60 -18.46 -1.86
C THR A 81 -1.54 -17.38 -2.05
N ALA A 82 -1.10 -17.09 -3.28
CA ALA A 82 -0.21 -15.96 -3.57
C ALA A 82 -0.79 -14.60 -3.12
N ARG A 83 -2.12 -14.46 -3.13
CA ARG A 83 -2.86 -13.27 -2.66
C ARG A 83 -2.65 -12.91 -1.19
N MET A 84 -2.10 -13.78 -0.41
CA MET A 84 -1.70 -13.48 0.98
C MET A 84 -0.47 -12.56 1.03
N PHE A 85 0.29 -12.50 -0.05
CA PHE A 85 1.55 -11.77 -0.16
C PHE A 85 1.45 -10.58 -1.11
N GLY A 86 1.07 -10.78 -2.37
CA GLY A 86 0.85 -9.71 -3.35
C GLY A 86 -0.63 -9.45 -3.60
N GLU A 87 -0.91 -8.32 -4.25
CA GLU A 87 -2.26 -7.93 -4.62
C GLU A 87 -2.57 -8.33 -6.07
N TYR A 88 -3.77 -8.81 -6.31
CA TYR A 88 -4.20 -9.25 -7.65
C TYR A 88 -5.64 -8.82 -7.90
N TYR A 89 -5.88 -8.19 -9.05
CA TYR A 89 -7.23 -8.03 -9.55
C TYR A 89 -7.65 -9.27 -10.36
N SER A 90 -8.93 -9.57 -10.36
CA SER A 90 -9.49 -10.75 -11.05
C SER A 90 -10.69 -10.36 -11.88
N GLU A 91 -11.01 -11.16 -12.88
CA GLU A 91 -12.23 -10.99 -13.67
C GLU A 91 -13.46 -10.78 -12.75
N PRO A 92 -14.38 -9.88 -13.13
CA PRO A 92 -14.43 -9.12 -14.40
C PRO A 92 -13.68 -7.77 -14.36
N VAL A 93 -12.81 -7.51 -13.39
CA VAL A 93 -12.09 -6.24 -13.25
C VAL A 93 -11.00 -6.11 -14.32
N SER A 94 -11.12 -5.12 -15.19
CA SER A 94 -10.08 -4.82 -16.18
C SER A 94 -8.86 -4.15 -15.54
N GLN A 95 -7.69 -4.23 -16.20
CA GLN A 95 -6.48 -3.53 -15.75
C GLN A 95 -6.71 -2.02 -15.62
N VAL A 96 -7.50 -1.40 -16.51
CA VAL A 96 -7.81 0.03 -16.43
C VAL A 96 -8.66 0.34 -15.20
N THR A 97 -9.66 -0.47 -14.92
CA THR A 97 -10.50 -0.34 -13.72
C THR A 97 -9.66 -0.50 -12.46
N ALA A 98 -8.77 -1.50 -12.43
CA ALA A 98 -7.86 -1.74 -11.32
C ALA A 98 -6.88 -0.56 -11.12
N PHE A 99 -6.32 -0.02 -12.20
CA PHE A 99 -5.48 1.18 -12.16
C PHE A 99 -6.23 2.38 -11.56
N CYS A 100 -7.45 2.64 -12.04
CA CYS A 100 -8.27 3.74 -11.52
C CYS A 100 -8.62 3.55 -10.04
N ALA A 101 -8.90 2.33 -9.61
CA ALA A 101 -9.20 2.01 -8.22
C ALA A 101 -8.01 2.29 -7.30
N GLU A 102 -6.82 1.79 -7.65
CA GLU A 102 -5.58 2.02 -6.88
C GLU A 102 -5.17 3.51 -6.89
N PHE A 103 -5.27 4.18 -8.04
CA PHE A 103 -5.00 5.61 -8.14
C PHE A 103 -5.95 6.42 -7.25
N LEU A 104 -7.25 6.21 -7.37
CA LEU A 104 -8.26 6.96 -6.62
C LEU A 104 -8.19 6.64 -5.11
N GLY A 105 -8.05 5.38 -4.74
CA GLY A 105 -7.92 4.99 -3.33
C GLY A 105 -6.69 5.62 -2.68
N THR A 106 -5.54 5.65 -3.38
CA THR A 106 -4.32 6.26 -2.86
C THR A 106 -4.39 7.79 -2.88
N LEU A 107 -5.07 8.39 -3.88
CA LEU A 107 -5.36 9.83 -3.92
C LEU A 107 -6.16 10.26 -2.68
N LEU A 108 -7.24 9.56 -2.37
CA LEU A 108 -8.07 9.85 -1.20
C LEU A 108 -7.31 9.64 0.11
N LEU A 109 -6.49 8.58 0.20
CA LEU A 109 -5.63 8.34 1.35
C LEU A 109 -4.64 9.50 1.56
N ALA A 110 -3.96 9.93 0.50
CA ALA A 110 -3.00 11.03 0.58
C ALA A 110 -3.69 12.36 0.92
N LEU A 111 -4.86 12.62 0.34
CA LEU A 111 -5.67 13.81 0.66
C LEU A 111 -6.02 13.87 2.15
N VAL A 112 -6.44 12.74 2.73
CA VAL A 112 -6.73 12.63 4.18
C VAL A 112 -5.47 12.85 5.01
N ILE A 113 -4.34 12.22 4.64
CA ILE A 113 -3.07 12.37 5.36
C ILE A 113 -2.65 13.85 5.36
N PHE A 114 -2.60 14.49 4.21
CA PHE A 114 -2.18 15.88 4.09
C PHE A 114 -3.16 16.84 4.79
N GLY A 115 -4.47 16.61 4.66
CA GLY A 115 -5.47 17.39 5.36
C GLY A 115 -5.39 17.28 6.89
N PHE A 116 -5.16 16.09 7.42
CA PHE A 116 -5.09 15.86 8.86
C PHE A 116 -3.75 16.25 9.49
N THR A 117 -2.68 16.33 8.70
CA THR A 117 -1.35 16.74 9.15
C THR A 117 -1.01 18.18 8.81
N ALA A 118 -1.88 18.90 8.08
CA ALA A 118 -1.68 20.31 7.76
C ALA A 118 -1.66 21.15 9.05
N LYS A 119 -0.63 21.99 9.21
CA LYS A 119 -0.46 22.87 10.39
C LYS A 119 -1.58 23.91 10.47
N GLU A 120 -2.09 24.33 9.34
CA GLU A 120 -3.15 25.33 9.17
C GLU A 120 -4.53 24.77 9.52
N ASN A 121 -4.70 23.45 9.52
CA ASN A 121 -5.96 22.79 9.86
C ASN A 121 -6.20 22.74 11.37
N LYS A 122 -6.68 23.85 11.94
CA LYS A 122 -6.99 23.96 13.38
C LYS A 122 -8.11 23.03 13.84
N SER A 123 -8.93 22.52 12.92
CA SER A 123 -10.01 21.56 13.18
C SER A 123 -9.57 20.11 12.95
N GLY A 124 -8.28 19.87 12.70
CA GLY A 124 -7.72 18.53 12.48
C GLY A 124 -7.78 17.65 13.74
N PRO A 125 -7.54 16.34 13.59
CA PRO A 125 -7.68 15.36 14.67
C PRO A 125 -6.63 15.53 15.80
N GLY A 126 -5.62 16.39 15.63
CA GLY A 126 -4.56 16.60 16.61
C GLY A 126 -3.85 15.30 17.01
N PRO A 127 -3.74 14.98 18.31
CA PRO A 127 -3.10 13.73 18.76
C PRO A 127 -3.77 12.47 18.26
N MET A 128 -5.04 12.53 17.80
CA MET A 128 -5.78 11.39 17.25
C MET A 128 -5.55 11.19 15.75
N THR A 129 -4.68 11.97 15.11
CA THR A 129 -4.36 11.84 13.69
C THR A 129 -4.05 10.40 13.24
N PRO A 130 -3.24 9.60 13.96
CA PRO A 130 -3.01 8.21 13.58
C PRO A 130 -4.28 7.35 13.55
N VAL A 131 -5.20 7.58 14.48
CA VAL A 131 -6.49 6.88 14.52
C VAL A 131 -7.36 7.29 13.33
N ALA A 132 -7.49 8.58 13.08
CA ALA A 132 -8.29 9.10 11.98
C ALA A 132 -7.79 8.62 10.61
N ILE A 133 -6.47 8.64 10.37
CA ILE A 133 -5.85 8.10 9.14
C ILE A 133 -6.11 6.59 9.04
N GLY A 134 -5.95 5.84 10.13
CA GLY A 134 -6.20 4.39 10.14
C GLY A 134 -7.65 4.05 9.84
N MET A 135 -8.62 4.80 10.36
CA MET A 135 -10.05 4.64 10.05
C MET A 135 -10.33 4.96 8.57
N ALA A 136 -9.78 6.04 8.04
CA ALA A 136 -9.90 6.39 6.63
C ALA A 136 -9.34 5.27 5.73
N LEU A 137 -8.14 4.76 6.03
CA LEU A 137 -7.56 3.64 5.30
C LEU A 137 -8.45 2.40 5.37
N THR A 138 -8.99 2.05 6.55
CA THR A 138 -9.92 0.93 6.71
C THR A 138 -11.16 1.09 5.83
N THR A 139 -11.74 2.30 5.80
CA THR A 139 -12.88 2.60 4.93
C THR A 139 -12.53 2.42 3.46
N LEU A 140 -11.37 2.93 3.02
CA LEU A 140 -10.90 2.78 1.65
C LEU A 140 -10.67 1.30 1.28
N ILE A 141 -10.09 0.51 2.19
CA ILE A 141 -9.93 -0.93 1.99
C ILE A 141 -11.30 -1.59 1.81
N CYS A 142 -12.28 -1.31 2.66
CA CYS A 142 -13.63 -1.89 2.54
C CYS A 142 -14.30 -1.56 1.18
N VAL A 143 -14.04 -0.37 0.63
CA VAL A 143 -14.61 0.05 -0.66
C VAL A 143 -13.88 -0.57 -1.85
N PHE A 144 -12.54 -0.59 -1.84
CA PHE A 144 -11.73 -0.92 -3.01
C PHE A 144 -11.19 -2.36 -3.02
N ALA A 145 -11.15 -3.07 -1.88
CA ALA A 145 -10.65 -4.44 -1.83
C ALA A 145 -11.36 -5.42 -2.78
N PRO A 146 -12.68 -5.33 -3.04
CA PRO A 146 -13.34 -6.19 -4.01
C PRO A 146 -12.81 -6.02 -5.45
N LEU A 147 -12.16 -4.90 -5.77
CA LEU A 147 -11.61 -4.63 -7.11
C LEU A 147 -10.14 -5.05 -7.22
N THR A 148 -9.30 -4.70 -6.24
CA THR A 148 -7.83 -4.79 -6.35
C THR A 148 -7.16 -5.35 -5.10
N GLN A 149 -7.91 -5.78 -4.10
CA GLN A 149 -7.47 -6.05 -2.73
C GLN A 149 -7.00 -4.77 -1.99
N ALA A 150 -7.12 -3.58 -2.61
CA ALA A 150 -6.79 -2.27 -2.00
C ALA A 150 -5.33 -2.18 -1.53
N GLY A 151 -4.40 -2.26 -2.48
CA GLY A 151 -2.97 -2.22 -2.20
C GLY A 151 -2.52 -0.88 -1.65
N PHE A 152 -2.72 0.21 -2.41
CA PHE A 152 -2.42 1.62 -2.08
C PHE A 152 -0.98 1.89 -1.64
N ASN A 153 -0.12 0.89 -1.71
CA ASN A 153 1.22 0.95 -1.14
C ASN A 153 2.18 0.03 -1.91
N PRO A 154 3.11 0.58 -2.68
CA PRO A 154 4.06 -0.22 -3.45
C PRO A 154 4.92 -1.17 -2.61
N ALA A 155 5.30 -0.82 -1.39
CA ALA A 155 6.11 -1.72 -0.55
C ALA A 155 5.28 -2.88 0.00
N ARG A 156 4.00 -2.63 0.33
CA ARG A 156 3.06 -3.64 0.81
C ARG A 156 2.76 -4.69 -0.24
N ASP A 157 2.81 -4.32 -1.54
CA ASP A 157 2.63 -5.27 -2.64
C ASP A 157 3.96 -5.87 -3.12
N LEU A 158 4.92 -5.05 -3.53
CA LEU A 158 6.09 -5.48 -4.29
C LEU A 158 7.02 -6.41 -3.48
N ALA A 159 7.31 -6.08 -2.23
CA ALA A 159 8.26 -6.87 -1.45
C ALA A 159 7.71 -8.24 -1.02
N PRO A 160 6.46 -8.37 -0.52
CA PRO A 160 5.84 -9.67 -0.28
C PRO A 160 5.58 -10.46 -1.57
N ARG A 161 5.27 -9.79 -2.68
CA ARG A 161 5.14 -10.41 -4.00
C ARG A 161 6.46 -11.07 -4.44
N PHE A 162 7.58 -10.37 -4.26
CA PHE A 162 8.91 -10.94 -4.51
C PHE A 162 9.22 -12.11 -3.56
N PHE A 163 8.86 -11.99 -2.27
CA PHE A 163 8.99 -13.09 -1.32
C PHE A 163 8.21 -14.32 -1.77
N SER A 164 6.96 -14.19 -2.22
CA SER A 164 6.17 -15.34 -2.69
C SER A 164 6.82 -15.99 -3.91
N ALA A 165 7.38 -15.22 -4.84
CA ALA A 165 8.06 -15.77 -6.01
C ALA A 165 9.20 -16.72 -5.64
N ILE A 166 10.00 -16.39 -4.62
CA ILE A 166 11.11 -17.25 -4.16
C ILE A 166 10.67 -18.32 -3.15
N SER A 167 9.42 -18.29 -2.69
CA SER A 167 8.84 -19.21 -1.70
C SER A 167 7.92 -20.28 -2.32
N GLY A 168 8.07 -20.53 -3.63
CA GLY A 168 7.43 -21.64 -4.33
C GLY A 168 6.31 -21.23 -5.31
N TRP A 169 5.91 -19.95 -5.37
CA TRP A 169 4.96 -19.48 -6.40
C TRP A 169 5.65 -19.09 -7.72
N GLU A 170 6.99 -19.22 -7.80
CA GLU A 170 7.80 -19.04 -9.00
C GLU A 170 7.54 -17.69 -9.71
N ASN A 171 7.21 -17.74 -11.01
CA ASN A 171 6.94 -16.53 -11.80
C ASN A 171 5.50 -16.03 -11.70
N LEU A 172 4.58 -16.83 -11.13
CA LEU A 172 3.16 -16.50 -11.04
C LEU A 172 2.91 -15.08 -10.47
N PRO A 173 3.60 -14.65 -9.38
CA PRO A 173 3.37 -13.34 -8.79
C PRO A 173 3.58 -12.17 -9.76
N PHE A 174 4.41 -12.34 -10.79
CA PHE A 174 4.72 -11.30 -11.78
C PHE A 174 4.04 -11.51 -13.14
N THR A 175 3.47 -12.69 -13.39
CA THR A 175 2.87 -13.03 -14.69
C THR A 175 1.35 -13.06 -14.69
N HIS A 176 0.70 -13.34 -13.55
CA HIS A 176 -0.75 -13.53 -13.44
C HIS A 176 -1.58 -12.35 -14.01
N ASN A 177 -1.22 -11.12 -13.65
CA ASN A 177 -1.84 -9.91 -14.20
C ASN A 177 -0.94 -9.19 -15.23
N GLY A 178 -0.05 -9.91 -15.91
CA GLY A 178 0.92 -9.32 -16.83
C GLY A 178 1.73 -8.21 -16.18
N ILE A 179 1.76 -7.01 -16.79
CA ILE A 179 2.46 -5.84 -16.24
C ILE A 179 1.68 -5.14 -15.09
N GLY A 180 0.53 -5.68 -14.69
CA GLY A 180 -0.33 -5.11 -13.64
C GLY A 180 0.38 -4.89 -12.31
N TRP A 181 1.31 -5.77 -11.92
CA TRP A 181 2.11 -5.60 -10.72
C TRP A 181 2.86 -4.25 -10.67
N LEU A 182 3.29 -3.73 -11.83
CA LEU A 182 3.96 -2.44 -11.93
C LEU A 182 2.96 -1.30 -12.12
N THR A 183 2.08 -1.41 -13.12
CA THR A 183 1.17 -0.31 -13.48
C THR A 183 0.11 -0.05 -12.43
N VAL A 184 -0.54 -1.11 -11.94
CA VAL A 184 -1.65 -1.00 -10.99
C VAL A 184 -1.14 -0.79 -9.55
N TYR A 185 -0.11 -1.55 -9.12
CA TYR A 185 0.29 -1.58 -7.71
C TYR A 185 1.53 -0.74 -7.37
N VAL A 186 2.17 -0.11 -8.38
CA VAL A 186 3.27 0.85 -8.14
C VAL A 186 2.95 2.21 -8.76
N VAL A 187 2.68 2.25 -10.07
CA VAL A 187 2.50 3.54 -10.78
C VAL A 187 1.21 4.23 -10.34
N ALA A 188 0.10 3.51 -10.28
CA ALA A 188 -1.18 4.10 -9.89
C ALA A 188 -1.17 4.66 -8.45
N PRO A 189 -0.69 3.93 -7.41
CA PRO A 189 -0.56 4.49 -6.07
C PRO A 189 0.37 5.71 -6.00
N CYS A 190 1.51 5.70 -6.69
CA CYS A 190 2.42 6.85 -6.72
C CYS A 190 1.77 8.08 -7.35
N GLY A 191 1.11 7.92 -8.49
CA GLY A 191 0.36 8.99 -9.14
C GLY A 191 -0.80 9.52 -8.29
N GLY A 192 -1.57 8.61 -7.68
CA GLY A 192 -2.65 8.95 -6.76
C GLY A 192 -2.18 9.74 -5.56
N ALA A 193 -1.09 9.27 -4.90
CA ALA A 193 -0.52 9.95 -3.74
C ALA A 193 -0.04 11.37 -4.06
N LEU A 194 0.67 11.56 -5.17
CA LEU A 194 1.15 12.88 -5.60
C LEU A 194 -0.01 13.83 -5.88
N THR A 195 -1.04 13.34 -6.57
CA THR A 195 -2.25 14.13 -6.90
C THR A 195 -3.04 14.48 -5.64
N GLY A 196 -3.28 13.51 -4.75
CA GLY A 196 -4.01 13.73 -3.51
C GLY A 196 -3.31 14.70 -2.57
N ALA A 197 -1.97 14.62 -2.48
CA ALA A 197 -1.16 15.54 -1.70
C ALA A 197 -1.18 16.97 -2.29
N TRP A 198 -1.10 17.09 -3.61
CA TRP A 198 -1.21 18.38 -4.29
C TRP A 198 -2.58 19.05 -4.02
N ILE A 199 -3.68 18.29 -4.14
CA ILE A 199 -5.02 18.78 -3.81
C ILE A 199 -5.10 19.16 -2.33
N GLY A 200 -4.56 18.33 -1.42
CA GLY A 200 -4.54 18.61 0.01
C GLY A 200 -3.84 19.93 0.34
N ASN A 201 -2.64 20.14 -0.21
CA ASN A 201 -1.92 21.40 -0.05
C ASN A 201 -2.71 22.59 -0.61
N PHE A 202 -3.29 22.44 -1.80
CA PHE A 202 -4.08 23.51 -2.39
C PHE A 202 -5.29 23.92 -1.52
N LEU A 203 -5.94 22.94 -0.87
CA LEU A 203 -7.13 23.20 -0.04
C LEU A 203 -6.77 23.77 1.33
N PHE A 204 -5.66 23.31 1.93
CA PHE A 204 -5.35 23.61 3.33
C PHE A 204 -4.25 24.68 3.50
N SER A 205 -3.44 25.01 2.44
CA SER A 205 -2.43 26.06 2.54
C SER A 205 -2.96 27.48 2.28
N ARG A 206 -4.23 27.66 1.92
CA ARG A 206 -4.83 28.95 1.53
C ARG A 206 -5.49 29.74 2.67
N SER A 207 -5.25 29.44 3.91
CA SER A 207 -5.92 30.12 5.04
C SER A 207 -5.13 31.29 5.64
N GLU A 208 -4.26 31.93 4.85
CA GLU A 208 -3.60 33.20 5.23
C GLU A 208 -3.92 34.30 4.19
N GLU A 209 -5.21 34.65 4.01
CA GLU A 209 -5.63 35.96 3.50
C GLU A 209 -6.72 36.54 4.38
#